data_28a19db60a3de01a9c103779bd3818c3
#
_entry.id   28a19db60a3de01a9c103779bd3818c3
#
_cell.length_a   1.000
_cell.length_b   1.000
_cell.length_c   1.000
_cell.angle_alpha   90.00
_cell.angle_beta   90.00
_cell.angle_gamma   90.00
#
_symmetry.space_group_name_H-M   'P 1'
#
loop_
_entity.id
_entity.type
_entity.pdbx_description
1 polymer ?
#
loop_
_entity_poly.entity_id
_entity_poly.type
_entity_poly.pdbx_seq_one_letter_code
_entity_poly.pdbx_strand_id
1 'polypeptide(L)'
;MNLYIVTGTTQGLGRALAELIARDAANELVALARSAEGPIPGGAAFEVDLADAAALERACDRVEARIRGKRYEKAVLVNNAGVVAPVAPLDAADPGELARNIAVNLTAPMLLMRRFLRMTEGVAIRRVINISSGAGRRPISGWSAYCAAKAGLDMASRVAALEAQSRGHAVEVVSLAPGVIDTGMQGAVRGASPEQFADVERFRRMKAEGTLRPAADVAADILRLEAAGRLAGEPVADLRELDAGTGIRA
;
A
#
# COMPACT_ATOMS: atom_id res chain seq x y z
N MET A 1 22.56 5.27 -3.17
CA MET A 1 21.57 5.30 -2.06
C MET A 1 20.18 5.14 -2.66
N ASN A 2 19.25 4.43 -1.97
CA ASN A 2 17.88 4.26 -2.43
C ASN A 2 16.91 5.04 -1.56
N LEU A 3 15.85 5.60 -2.14
CA LEU A 3 14.76 6.26 -1.43
C LEU A 3 13.56 5.32 -1.36
N TYR A 4 13.01 5.13 -0.18
CA TYR A 4 11.72 4.46 0.03
C TYR A 4 10.76 5.40 0.75
N ILE A 5 9.59 5.62 0.17
CA ILE A 5 8.48 6.35 0.79
C ILE A 5 7.38 5.33 1.07
N VAL A 6 7.04 5.12 2.35
CA VAL A 6 6.08 4.09 2.75
C VAL A 6 4.96 4.71 3.58
N THR A 7 3.70 4.42 3.24
CA THR A 7 2.55 4.89 4.01
C THR A 7 2.02 3.82 4.97
N GLY A 8 1.49 4.24 6.14
CA GLY A 8 0.85 3.34 7.10
C GLY A 8 1.83 2.44 7.84
N THR A 9 2.94 2.99 8.33
CA THR A 9 4.07 2.27 8.92
C THR A 9 3.92 1.94 10.41
N THR A 10 2.80 2.30 11.05
CA THR A 10 2.62 2.11 12.50
C THR A 10 2.32 0.67 12.90
N GLN A 11 1.79 -0.15 12.01
CA GLN A 11 1.41 -1.54 12.29
C GLN A 11 1.37 -2.41 11.03
N GLY A 12 1.23 -3.72 11.21
CA GLY A 12 0.97 -4.69 10.14
C GLY A 12 2.04 -4.67 9.05
N LEU A 13 1.59 -4.80 7.79
CA LEU A 13 2.48 -4.90 6.63
C LEU A 13 3.38 -3.67 6.46
N GLY A 14 2.84 -2.46 6.66
CA GLY A 14 3.63 -1.23 6.50
C GLY A 14 4.74 -1.11 7.53
N ARG A 15 4.50 -1.55 8.76
CA ARG A 15 5.56 -1.61 9.80
C ARG A 15 6.63 -2.63 9.42
N ALA A 16 6.24 -3.82 9.02
CA ALA A 16 7.18 -4.85 8.61
C ALA A 16 8.05 -4.42 7.42
N LEU A 17 7.44 -3.78 6.41
CA LEU A 17 8.18 -3.19 5.27
C LEU A 17 9.18 -2.14 5.76
N ALA A 18 8.74 -1.20 6.60
CA ALA A 18 9.57 -0.12 7.10
C ALA A 18 10.78 -0.65 7.92
N GLU A 19 10.55 -1.64 8.78
CA GLU A 19 11.61 -2.28 9.57
C GLU A 19 12.63 -3.02 8.69
N LEU A 20 12.18 -3.74 7.66
CA LEU A 20 13.08 -4.43 6.74
C LEU A 20 13.89 -3.45 5.87
N ILE A 21 13.24 -2.41 5.33
CA ILE A 21 13.91 -1.39 4.52
C ILE A 21 14.99 -0.67 5.32
N ALA A 22 14.70 -0.33 6.59
CA ALA A 22 15.61 0.41 7.46
C ALA A 22 16.84 -0.39 7.93
N ARG A 23 16.86 -1.71 7.75
CA ARG A 23 18.04 -2.55 8.09
C ARG A 23 19.22 -2.34 7.13
N ASP A 24 18.93 -1.92 5.91
CA ASP A 24 19.98 -1.65 4.93
C ASP A 24 20.35 -0.15 4.95
N ALA A 25 21.58 0.16 5.35
CA ALA A 25 22.10 1.53 5.42
C ALA A 25 22.16 2.24 4.06
N ALA A 26 22.06 1.51 2.94
CA ALA A 26 21.94 2.08 1.60
C ALA A 26 20.56 2.70 1.34
N ASN A 27 19.57 2.44 2.20
CA ASN A 27 18.20 2.93 2.04
C ASN A 27 17.93 4.14 2.95
N GLU A 28 17.35 5.19 2.38
CA GLU A 28 16.69 6.25 3.13
C GLU A 28 15.19 5.97 3.15
N LEU A 29 14.63 5.76 4.35
CA LEU A 29 13.21 5.53 4.56
C LEU A 29 12.50 6.82 4.95
N VAL A 30 11.42 7.13 4.26
CA VAL A 30 10.45 8.18 4.61
C VAL A 30 9.12 7.52 4.91
N ALA A 31 8.67 7.60 6.16
CA ALA A 31 7.43 7.04 6.65
C ALA A 31 6.34 8.12 6.73
N LEU A 32 5.16 7.82 6.20
CA LEU A 32 3.97 8.67 6.29
C LEU A 32 2.88 7.91 7.07
N ALA A 33 2.49 8.41 8.25
CA ALA A 33 1.54 7.73 9.12
C ALA A 33 0.78 8.73 10.01
N ARG A 34 -0.33 8.29 10.61
CA ARG A 34 -1.16 9.12 11.51
C ARG A 34 -0.51 9.41 12.86
N SER A 35 0.47 8.62 13.25
CA SER A 35 1.30 8.90 14.41
C SER A 35 2.75 8.58 14.06
N ALA A 36 3.65 9.40 14.56
CA ALA A 36 5.10 9.21 14.42
C ALA A 36 5.65 8.35 15.56
N GLU A 37 4.84 7.53 16.22
CA GLU A 37 5.24 6.71 17.35
C GLU A 37 6.31 5.69 16.95
N GLY A 38 7.45 5.84 17.56
CA GLY A 38 8.64 5.02 17.41
C GLY A 38 9.54 5.50 16.25
N PRO A 39 10.78 5.92 16.55
CA PRO A 39 11.74 6.21 15.52
C PRO A 39 12.03 4.92 14.74
N ILE A 40 11.82 4.93 13.45
CA ILE A 40 12.34 3.89 12.57
C ILE A 40 13.82 4.20 12.38
N PRO A 41 14.74 3.34 12.85
CA PRO A 41 16.18 3.62 12.73
C PRO A 41 16.56 3.95 11.28
N GLY A 42 17.30 5.05 11.09
CA GLY A 42 17.73 5.49 9.76
C GLY A 42 16.65 6.14 8.89
N GLY A 43 15.41 6.29 9.39
CA GLY A 43 14.29 6.86 8.66
C GLY A 43 13.87 8.26 9.13
N ALA A 44 12.95 8.87 8.38
CA ALA A 44 12.19 10.03 8.80
C ALA A 44 10.70 9.69 8.82
N ALA A 45 10.02 10.05 9.89
CA ALA A 45 8.58 9.90 10.00
C ALA A 45 7.89 11.28 9.90
N PHE A 46 6.86 11.35 9.09
CA PHE A 46 5.99 12.52 8.95
C PHE A 46 4.57 12.12 9.35
N GLU A 47 4.05 12.82 10.36
CA GLU A 47 2.67 12.63 10.79
C GLU A 47 1.72 13.29 9.78
N VAL A 48 0.76 12.49 9.30
CA VAL A 48 -0.26 12.92 8.34
C VAL A 48 -1.49 12.01 8.37
N ASP A 49 -2.67 12.60 8.40
CA ASP A 49 -3.91 11.90 8.06
C ASP A 49 -4.10 11.91 6.54
N LEU A 50 -4.04 10.74 5.93
CA LEU A 50 -4.20 10.59 4.49
C LEU A 50 -5.62 10.89 3.99
N ALA A 51 -6.61 11.01 4.87
CA ALA A 51 -7.94 11.48 4.50
C ALA A 51 -8.00 13.00 4.28
N ASP A 52 -7.03 13.76 4.81
CA ASP A 52 -6.89 15.21 4.60
C ASP A 52 -5.92 15.47 3.44
N ALA A 53 -6.46 15.79 2.27
CA ALA A 53 -5.67 16.05 1.07
C ALA A 53 -4.74 17.27 1.24
N ALA A 54 -5.15 18.30 1.99
CA ALA A 54 -4.31 19.48 2.22
C ALA A 54 -3.15 19.16 3.18
N ALA A 55 -3.40 18.37 4.23
CA ALA A 55 -2.33 17.87 5.11
C ALA A 55 -1.36 16.98 4.35
N LEU A 56 -1.85 16.13 3.44
CA LEU A 56 -1.02 15.27 2.60
C LEU A 56 -0.12 16.08 1.67
N GLU A 57 -0.63 17.12 1.00
CA GLU A 57 0.20 18.00 0.15
C GLU A 57 1.29 18.68 0.99
N ARG A 58 0.98 19.21 2.18
CA ARG A 58 1.99 19.78 3.09
C ARG A 58 3.03 18.73 3.54
N ALA A 59 2.62 17.50 3.79
CA ALA A 59 3.56 16.43 4.10
C ALA A 59 4.47 16.12 2.90
N CYS A 60 3.94 16.10 1.69
CA CYS A 60 4.72 15.93 0.46
C CYS A 60 5.76 17.06 0.27
N ASP A 61 5.42 18.32 0.58
CA ASP A 61 6.38 19.44 0.52
C ASP A 61 7.56 19.23 1.49
N ARG A 62 7.27 18.71 2.69
CA ARG A 62 8.32 18.36 3.67
C ARG A 62 9.19 17.19 3.19
N VAL A 63 8.59 16.18 2.58
CA VAL A 63 9.34 15.07 1.97
C VAL A 63 10.23 15.60 0.84
N GLU A 64 9.70 16.39 -0.07
CA GLU A 64 10.45 16.99 -1.17
C GLU A 64 11.63 17.85 -0.67
N ALA A 65 11.40 18.67 0.37
CA ALA A 65 12.46 19.47 1.00
C ALA A 65 13.57 18.58 1.59
N ARG A 66 13.20 17.43 2.20
CA ARG A 66 14.15 16.49 2.79
C ARG A 66 15.04 15.79 1.76
N ILE A 67 14.49 15.43 0.59
CA ILE A 67 15.21 14.69 -0.45
C ILE A 67 15.95 15.61 -1.43
N ARG A 68 15.64 16.89 -1.42
CA ARG A 68 16.22 17.88 -2.32
C ARG A 68 17.75 17.90 -2.24
N GLY A 69 18.42 17.86 -3.41
CA GLY A 69 19.87 17.88 -3.52
C GLY A 69 20.56 16.54 -3.21
N LYS A 70 19.83 15.53 -2.81
CA LYS A 70 20.36 14.17 -2.64
C LYS A 70 20.33 13.42 -3.96
N ARG A 71 21.25 12.47 -4.12
CA ARG A 71 21.30 11.60 -5.31
C ARG A 71 20.85 10.19 -4.94
N TYR A 72 19.80 9.74 -5.62
CA TYR A 72 19.29 8.40 -5.47
C TYR A 72 19.45 7.61 -6.77
N GLU A 73 19.85 6.36 -6.65
CA GLU A 73 19.90 5.40 -7.77
C GLU A 73 18.51 4.82 -8.04
N LYS A 74 17.76 4.63 -6.94
CA LYS A 74 16.41 4.07 -6.97
C LYS A 74 15.50 4.86 -6.04
N ALA A 75 14.25 5.05 -6.46
CA ALA A 75 13.18 5.58 -5.62
C ALA A 75 11.95 4.66 -5.70
N VAL A 76 11.39 4.33 -4.55
CA VAL A 76 10.23 3.44 -4.42
C VAL A 76 9.17 4.12 -3.56
N LEU A 77 7.94 4.19 -4.06
CA LEU A 77 6.76 4.57 -3.30
C LEU A 77 5.95 3.31 -2.98
N VAL A 78 5.67 3.06 -1.70
CA VAL A 78 4.76 2.00 -1.26
C VAL A 78 3.52 2.62 -0.64
N ASN A 79 2.43 2.68 -1.39
CA ASN A 79 1.11 3.07 -0.91
C ASN A 79 0.47 1.86 -0.19
N ASN A 80 0.80 1.72 1.10
CA ASN A 80 0.33 0.60 1.92
C ASN A 80 -0.81 0.98 2.87
N ALA A 81 -0.90 2.23 3.32
CA ALA A 81 -1.97 2.65 4.21
C ALA A 81 -3.36 2.32 3.63
N GLY A 82 -4.24 1.83 4.48
CA GLY A 82 -5.60 1.51 4.07
C GLY A 82 -6.52 1.29 5.26
N VAL A 83 -7.81 1.47 5.03
CA VAL A 83 -8.89 1.22 5.98
C VAL A 83 -9.96 0.35 5.32
N VAL A 84 -10.56 -0.56 6.09
CA VAL A 84 -11.64 -1.42 5.59
C VAL A 84 -13.02 -0.84 5.92
N ALA A 85 -13.14 -0.07 7.01
CA ALA A 85 -14.40 0.55 7.42
C ALA A 85 -14.98 1.47 6.33
N PRO A 86 -16.31 1.55 6.21
CA PRO A 86 -17.30 0.82 6.99
C PRO A 86 -17.40 -0.66 6.57
N VAL A 87 -17.72 -1.53 7.53
CA VAL A 87 -18.08 -2.93 7.28
C VAL A 87 -19.59 -3.07 7.52
N ALA A 88 -20.36 -2.79 6.49
CA ALA A 88 -21.83 -2.77 6.54
C ALA A 88 -22.43 -2.85 5.13
N PRO A 89 -23.69 -3.29 4.97
CA PRO A 89 -24.46 -3.08 3.74
C PRO A 89 -24.49 -1.61 3.35
N LEU A 90 -24.56 -1.31 2.05
CA LEU A 90 -24.42 0.06 1.54
C LEU A 90 -25.45 1.03 2.11
N ASP A 91 -26.68 0.59 2.29
CA ASP A 91 -27.80 1.36 2.85
C ASP A 91 -27.69 1.63 4.36
N ALA A 92 -26.86 0.85 5.06
CA ALA A 92 -26.59 0.98 6.51
C ALA A 92 -25.19 1.59 6.80
N ALA A 93 -24.41 1.87 5.78
CA ALA A 93 -23.04 2.38 5.95
C ALA A 93 -23.03 3.87 6.32
N ASP A 94 -22.18 4.25 7.28
CA ASP A 94 -21.98 5.66 7.64
C ASP A 94 -21.38 6.46 6.49
N PRO A 95 -22.00 7.60 6.07
CA PRO A 95 -21.54 8.38 4.93
C PRO A 95 -20.14 8.96 5.11
N GLY A 96 -19.77 9.35 6.33
CA GLY A 96 -18.43 9.89 6.65
C GLY A 96 -17.36 8.80 6.53
N GLU A 97 -17.65 7.58 6.97
CA GLU A 97 -16.75 6.44 6.79
C GLU A 97 -16.63 6.02 5.33
N LEU A 98 -17.71 6.06 4.54
CA LEU A 98 -17.65 5.83 3.09
C LEU A 98 -16.69 6.82 2.43
N ALA A 99 -16.87 8.12 2.68
CA ALA A 99 -16.01 9.18 2.13
C ALA A 99 -14.55 9.00 2.59
N ARG A 100 -14.32 8.71 3.88
CA ARG A 100 -12.98 8.47 4.43
C ARG A 100 -12.30 7.25 3.79
N ASN A 101 -13.05 6.18 3.53
CA ASN A 101 -12.51 4.99 2.87
C ASN A 101 -11.97 5.34 1.48
N ILE A 102 -12.75 6.03 0.66
CA ILE A 102 -12.32 6.48 -0.67
C ILE A 102 -11.12 7.43 -0.57
N ALA A 103 -11.15 8.38 0.36
CA ALA A 103 -10.05 9.32 0.56
C ALA A 103 -8.73 8.61 0.86
N VAL A 104 -8.71 7.66 1.82
CA VAL A 104 -7.50 6.96 2.24
C VAL A 104 -7.05 5.91 1.23
N ASN A 105 -7.97 5.09 0.69
CA ASN A 105 -7.60 3.94 -0.14
C ASN A 105 -7.43 4.25 -1.63
N LEU A 106 -7.92 5.40 -2.12
CA LEU A 106 -7.86 5.77 -3.53
C LEU A 106 -7.28 7.16 -3.75
N THR A 107 -7.88 8.21 -3.17
CA THR A 107 -7.47 9.60 -3.44
C THR A 107 -6.03 9.86 -2.97
N ALA A 108 -5.69 9.46 -1.75
CA ALA A 108 -4.35 9.67 -1.20
C ALA A 108 -3.25 8.94 -2.01
N PRO A 109 -3.38 7.66 -2.39
CA PRO A 109 -2.45 7.00 -3.30
C PRO A 109 -2.27 7.73 -4.63
N MET A 110 -3.34 8.27 -5.25
CA MET A 110 -3.24 9.02 -6.49
C MET A 110 -2.47 10.33 -6.31
N LEU A 111 -2.72 11.08 -5.24
CA LEU A 111 -1.97 12.29 -4.89
C LEU A 111 -0.50 11.98 -4.64
N LEU A 112 -0.20 10.91 -3.90
CA LEU A 112 1.16 10.46 -3.62
C LEU A 112 1.89 10.01 -4.89
N MET A 113 1.25 9.26 -5.78
CA MET A 113 1.82 8.91 -7.09
C MET A 113 2.19 10.17 -7.88
N ARG A 114 1.24 11.13 -7.98
CA ARG A 114 1.49 12.41 -8.66
C ARG A 114 2.71 13.14 -8.08
N ARG A 115 2.80 13.26 -6.76
CA ARG A 115 3.92 13.94 -6.08
C ARG A 115 5.23 13.18 -6.24
N PHE A 116 5.20 11.87 -6.06
CA PHE A 116 6.36 11.00 -6.22
C PHE A 116 6.97 11.09 -7.61
N LEU A 117 6.16 11.01 -8.65
CA LEU A 117 6.63 11.09 -10.04
C LEU A 117 7.35 12.41 -10.34
N ARG A 118 6.90 13.51 -9.72
CA ARG A 118 7.52 14.84 -9.89
C ARG A 118 8.80 14.99 -9.08
N MET A 119 8.75 14.67 -7.77
CA MET A 119 9.89 14.88 -6.88
C MET A 119 11.06 13.91 -7.13
N THR A 120 10.83 12.82 -7.86
CA THR A 120 11.86 11.83 -8.23
C THR A 120 12.23 11.88 -9.71
N GLU A 121 11.87 12.95 -10.41
CA GLU A 121 12.30 13.14 -11.80
C GLU A 121 13.82 13.09 -11.90
N GLY A 122 14.33 12.33 -12.88
CA GLY A 122 15.78 12.12 -13.06
C GLY A 122 16.37 10.95 -12.25
N VAL A 123 15.62 10.31 -11.34
CA VAL A 123 16.08 9.06 -10.72
C VAL A 123 15.95 7.91 -11.72
N ALA A 124 17.01 7.12 -11.87
CA ALA A 124 17.12 6.10 -12.92
C ALA A 124 16.08 4.98 -12.78
N ILE A 125 15.83 4.53 -11.55
CA ILE A 125 14.86 3.45 -11.25
C ILE A 125 13.77 4.03 -10.35
N ARG A 126 12.54 4.08 -10.85
CA ARG A 126 11.39 4.57 -10.08
C ARG A 126 10.30 3.50 -10.05
N ARG A 127 9.80 3.20 -8.85
CA ARG A 127 8.75 2.19 -8.67
C ARG A 127 7.63 2.69 -7.78
N VAL A 128 6.41 2.36 -8.15
CA VAL A 128 5.21 2.56 -7.34
C VAL A 128 4.58 1.21 -7.06
N ILE A 129 4.45 0.87 -5.79
CA ILE A 129 3.79 -0.33 -5.32
C ILE A 129 2.54 0.10 -4.55
N ASN A 130 1.39 -0.07 -5.17
CA ASN A 130 0.10 0.19 -4.54
C ASN A 130 -0.41 -1.11 -3.91
N ILE A 131 -0.54 -1.16 -2.58
CA ILE A 131 -1.09 -2.35 -1.91
C ILE A 131 -2.61 -2.38 -2.12
N SER A 132 -3.02 -3.27 -3.01
CA SER A 132 -4.41 -3.52 -3.38
C SER A 132 -5.00 -4.70 -2.60
N SER A 133 -6.02 -5.31 -3.14
CA SER A 133 -6.74 -6.44 -2.55
C SER A 133 -7.48 -7.22 -3.63
N GLY A 134 -7.74 -8.50 -3.39
CA GLY A 134 -8.71 -9.26 -4.17
C GLY A 134 -10.13 -8.64 -4.18
N ALA A 135 -10.43 -7.76 -3.22
CA ALA A 135 -11.67 -6.97 -3.18
C ALA A 135 -11.79 -5.95 -4.32
N GLY A 136 -10.68 -5.54 -4.95
CA GLY A 136 -10.72 -4.72 -6.16
C GLY A 136 -11.13 -5.47 -7.43
N ARG A 137 -11.18 -6.81 -7.37
CA ARG A 137 -11.42 -7.69 -8.54
C ARG A 137 -12.69 -8.53 -8.41
N ARG A 138 -13.31 -8.54 -7.25
CA ARG A 138 -14.56 -9.27 -6.97
C ARG A 138 -15.40 -8.52 -5.94
N PRO A 139 -16.74 -8.55 -6.05
CA PRO A 139 -17.60 -7.94 -5.05
C PRO A 139 -17.55 -8.73 -3.73
N ILE A 140 -17.56 -7.99 -2.62
CA ILE A 140 -17.68 -8.56 -1.28
C ILE A 140 -18.78 -7.77 -0.56
N SER A 141 -19.84 -8.46 -0.12
CA SER A 141 -20.94 -7.85 0.61
C SER A 141 -20.44 -7.16 1.88
N GLY A 142 -20.96 -5.98 2.18
CA GLY A 142 -20.50 -5.17 3.33
C GLY A 142 -19.23 -4.35 3.10
N TRP A 143 -18.59 -4.44 1.92
CA TRP A 143 -17.35 -3.71 1.60
C TRP A 143 -17.47 -2.82 0.37
N SER A 144 -18.62 -2.19 0.16
CA SER A 144 -18.87 -1.37 -1.04
C SER A 144 -17.80 -0.31 -1.31
N ALA A 145 -17.48 0.53 -0.32
CA ALA A 145 -16.44 1.55 -0.46
C ALA A 145 -15.03 0.94 -0.64
N TYR A 146 -14.71 -0.11 0.12
CA TYR A 146 -13.41 -0.76 0.03
C TYR A 146 -13.19 -1.44 -1.33
N CYS A 147 -14.18 -2.17 -1.84
CA CYS A 147 -14.15 -2.77 -3.18
C CYS A 147 -14.00 -1.69 -4.26
N ALA A 148 -14.81 -0.63 -4.20
CA ALA A 148 -14.75 0.49 -5.15
C ALA A 148 -13.38 1.19 -5.12
N ALA A 149 -12.84 1.48 -3.94
CA ALA A 149 -11.53 2.12 -3.80
C ALA A 149 -10.40 1.25 -4.34
N LYS A 150 -10.40 -0.07 -4.06
CA LYS A 150 -9.35 -0.98 -4.54
C LYS A 150 -9.46 -1.26 -6.04
N ALA A 151 -10.68 -1.33 -6.59
CA ALA A 151 -10.89 -1.39 -8.04
C ALA A 151 -10.42 -0.10 -8.74
N GLY A 152 -10.73 1.06 -8.15
CA GLY A 152 -10.23 2.35 -8.62
C GLY A 152 -8.72 2.46 -8.56
N LEU A 153 -8.09 1.95 -7.50
CA LEU A 153 -6.63 1.92 -7.36
C LEU A 153 -5.97 1.02 -8.41
N ASP A 154 -6.55 -0.16 -8.69
CA ASP A 154 -6.09 -1.05 -9.75
C ASP A 154 -6.16 -0.34 -11.12
N MET A 155 -7.26 0.36 -11.41
CA MET A 155 -7.41 1.13 -12.65
C MET A 155 -6.45 2.32 -12.72
N ALA A 156 -6.32 3.09 -11.64
CA ALA A 156 -5.37 4.22 -11.57
C ALA A 156 -3.92 3.77 -11.80
N SER A 157 -3.55 2.58 -11.30
CA SER A 157 -2.23 2.00 -11.53
C SER A 157 -2.01 1.64 -13.00
N ARG A 158 -3.02 1.07 -13.68
CA ARG A 158 -2.95 0.77 -15.12
C ARG A 158 -2.78 2.05 -15.95
N VAL A 159 -3.54 3.09 -15.63
CA VAL A 159 -3.44 4.39 -16.33
C VAL A 159 -2.05 5.00 -16.11
N ALA A 160 -1.56 5.02 -14.87
CA ALA A 160 -0.24 5.57 -14.56
C ALA A 160 0.90 4.80 -15.26
N ALA A 161 0.81 3.46 -15.35
CA ALA A 161 1.77 2.65 -16.09
C ALA A 161 1.73 2.95 -17.60
N LEU A 162 0.54 3.07 -18.19
CA LEU A 162 0.35 3.42 -19.60
C LEU A 162 0.92 4.82 -19.92
N GLU A 163 0.66 5.80 -19.05
CA GLU A 163 1.18 7.17 -19.21
C GLU A 163 2.70 7.23 -19.07
N ALA A 164 3.28 6.45 -18.14
CA ALA A 164 4.73 6.35 -18.00
C ALA A 164 5.36 5.76 -19.27
N GLN A 165 4.80 4.69 -19.79
CA GLN A 165 5.26 4.05 -21.03
C GLN A 165 5.17 5.01 -22.24
N SER A 166 4.02 5.68 -22.41
CA SER A 166 3.80 6.59 -23.55
C SER A 166 4.73 7.81 -23.54
N ARG A 167 5.20 8.21 -22.37
CA ARG A 167 6.15 9.33 -22.20
C ARG A 167 7.62 8.90 -22.17
N GLY A 168 7.90 7.61 -22.31
CA GLY A 168 9.26 7.06 -22.21
C GLY A 168 9.88 7.21 -20.81
N HIS A 169 9.04 7.31 -19.77
CA HIS A 169 9.51 7.42 -18.40
C HIS A 169 9.90 6.05 -17.85
N ALA A 170 11.08 5.92 -17.27
CA ALA A 170 11.50 4.71 -16.56
C ALA A 170 10.81 4.61 -15.19
N VAL A 171 9.50 4.37 -15.20
CA VAL A 171 8.67 4.19 -13.98
C VAL A 171 7.89 2.89 -14.10
N GLU A 172 8.03 2.04 -13.11
CA GLU A 172 7.24 0.82 -12.96
C GLU A 172 6.12 1.07 -11.94
N VAL A 173 4.87 0.78 -12.32
CA VAL A 173 3.70 0.94 -11.43
C VAL A 173 2.99 -0.40 -11.33
N VAL A 174 2.82 -0.89 -10.10
CA VAL A 174 2.06 -2.11 -9.82
C VAL A 174 1.03 -1.90 -8.72
N SER A 175 -0.17 -2.40 -8.93
CA SER A 175 -1.20 -2.60 -7.92
C SER A 175 -1.17 -4.06 -7.49
N LEU A 176 -0.68 -4.32 -6.27
CA LEU A 176 -0.35 -5.65 -5.78
C LEU A 176 -1.35 -6.09 -4.70
N ALA A 177 -2.08 -7.17 -4.94
CA ALA A 177 -2.86 -7.85 -3.90
C ALA A 177 -1.93 -8.78 -3.10
N PRO A 178 -1.70 -8.53 -1.80
CA PRO A 178 -0.74 -9.30 -1.01
C PRO A 178 -1.30 -10.60 -0.42
N GLY A 179 -2.57 -10.92 -0.70
CA GLY A 179 -3.31 -11.98 -0.03
C GLY A 179 -3.92 -11.55 1.30
N VAL A 180 -4.35 -12.51 2.10
CA VAL A 180 -4.93 -12.25 3.44
C VAL A 180 -3.84 -12.33 4.49
N ILE A 181 -3.57 -11.21 5.15
CA ILE A 181 -2.45 -11.02 6.08
C ILE A 181 -2.98 -10.89 7.50
N ASP A 182 -2.30 -11.47 8.48
CA ASP A 182 -2.64 -11.31 9.90
C ASP A 182 -2.25 -9.91 10.40
N THR A 183 -3.20 -8.98 10.34
CA THR A 183 -3.02 -7.58 10.73
C THR A 183 -4.18 -7.07 11.57
N GLY A 184 -4.04 -5.88 12.17
CA GLY A 184 -5.12 -5.22 12.90
C GLY A 184 -6.40 -4.99 12.08
N MET A 185 -6.29 -4.82 10.75
CA MET A 185 -7.44 -4.72 9.84
C MET A 185 -8.33 -5.97 9.91
N GLN A 186 -7.74 -7.15 10.06
CA GLN A 186 -8.46 -8.40 10.24
C GLN A 186 -9.27 -8.43 11.55
N GLY A 187 -8.81 -7.72 12.60
CA GLY A 187 -9.56 -7.56 13.85
C GLY A 187 -10.89 -6.85 13.62
N ALA A 188 -10.88 -5.75 12.85
CA ALA A 188 -12.10 -5.01 12.51
C ALA A 188 -13.07 -5.87 11.69
N VAL A 189 -12.58 -6.64 10.71
CA VAL A 189 -13.41 -7.54 9.90
C VAL A 189 -14.05 -8.64 10.75
N ARG A 190 -13.29 -9.29 11.63
CA ARG A 190 -13.80 -10.37 12.51
C ARG A 190 -14.72 -9.88 13.61
N GLY A 191 -14.66 -8.59 13.95
CA GLY A 191 -15.55 -7.95 14.92
C GLY A 191 -16.93 -7.60 14.37
N ALA A 192 -17.14 -7.67 13.06
CA ALA A 192 -18.46 -7.42 12.47
C ALA A 192 -19.45 -8.53 12.81
N SER A 193 -20.75 -8.18 12.81
CA SER A 193 -21.81 -9.19 12.92
C SER A 193 -22.08 -9.85 11.55
N PRO A 194 -22.72 -11.04 11.50
CA PRO A 194 -23.11 -11.67 10.24
C PRO A 194 -24.04 -10.80 9.38
N GLU A 195 -24.87 -9.95 10.01
CA GLU A 195 -25.78 -9.01 9.32
C GLU A 195 -24.99 -7.87 8.65
N GLN A 196 -23.87 -7.44 9.26
CA GLN A 196 -23.00 -6.42 8.72
C GLN A 196 -22.08 -6.98 7.62
N PHE A 197 -21.63 -8.23 7.79
CA PHE A 197 -20.64 -8.85 6.92
C PHE A 197 -20.89 -10.37 6.80
N ALA A 198 -21.55 -10.78 5.74
CA ALA A 198 -21.93 -12.18 5.54
C ALA A 198 -20.74 -13.17 5.55
N ASP A 199 -19.55 -12.71 5.12
CA ASP A 199 -18.33 -13.53 5.05
C ASP A 199 -17.57 -13.59 6.40
N VAL A 200 -18.05 -13.02 7.49
CA VAL A 200 -17.30 -12.89 8.76
C VAL A 200 -16.79 -14.23 9.29
N GLU A 201 -17.60 -15.28 9.21
CA GLU A 201 -17.22 -16.62 9.69
C GLU A 201 -16.06 -17.23 8.91
N ARG A 202 -15.93 -16.92 7.63
CA ARG A 202 -14.78 -17.31 6.83
C ARG A 202 -13.49 -16.69 7.39
N PHE A 203 -13.49 -15.40 7.73
CA PHE A 203 -12.31 -14.71 8.28
C PHE A 203 -12.00 -15.16 9.72
N ARG A 204 -13.00 -15.47 10.53
CA ARG A 204 -12.82 -16.08 11.86
C ARG A 204 -12.15 -17.45 11.74
N ARG A 205 -12.62 -18.29 10.83
CA ARG A 205 -12.06 -19.62 10.55
C ARG A 205 -10.61 -19.54 10.06
N MET A 206 -10.28 -18.65 9.09
CA MET A 206 -8.91 -18.45 8.63
C MET A 206 -7.94 -18.10 9.78
N LYS A 207 -8.38 -17.30 10.77
CA LYS A 207 -7.57 -17.00 11.95
C LYS A 207 -7.40 -18.22 12.85
N ALA A 208 -8.49 -18.96 13.12
CA ALA A 208 -8.47 -20.16 13.96
C ALA A 208 -7.58 -21.28 13.38
N GLU A 209 -7.59 -21.44 12.06
CA GLU A 209 -6.79 -22.43 11.33
C GLU A 209 -5.34 -21.99 11.06
N GLY A 210 -4.96 -20.77 11.45
CA GLY A 210 -3.60 -20.26 11.23
C GLY A 210 -3.22 -20.09 9.75
N THR A 211 -4.19 -19.92 8.85
CA THR A 211 -3.96 -19.80 7.39
C THR A 211 -3.62 -18.38 6.95
N LEU A 212 -3.62 -17.41 7.87
CA LEU A 212 -3.22 -16.03 7.60
C LEU A 212 -1.70 -15.92 7.54
N ARG A 213 -1.18 -15.28 6.50
CA ARG A 213 0.26 -15.07 6.39
C ARG A 213 0.76 -14.01 7.38
N PRO A 214 1.91 -14.22 8.06
CA PRO A 214 2.55 -13.18 8.86
C PRO A 214 2.92 -11.95 8.02
N ALA A 215 2.74 -10.76 8.58
CA ALA A 215 3.07 -9.51 7.88
C ALA A 215 4.56 -9.40 7.50
N ALA A 216 5.45 -9.97 8.33
CA ALA A 216 6.89 -9.99 8.07
C ALA A 216 7.25 -10.81 6.82
N ASP A 217 6.62 -11.97 6.63
CA ASP A 217 6.87 -12.84 5.48
C ASP A 217 6.40 -12.19 4.18
N VAL A 218 5.20 -11.59 4.23
CA VAL A 218 4.65 -10.86 3.07
C VAL A 218 5.51 -9.65 2.72
N ALA A 219 6.01 -8.92 3.71
CA ALA A 219 6.92 -7.79 3.50
C ALA A 219 8.24 -8.23 2.86
N ALA A 220 8.82 -9.34 3.34
CA ALA A 220 10.04 -9.92 2.77
C ALA A 220 9.86 -10.33 1.30
N ASP A 221 8.74 -10.97 0.96
CA ASP A 221 8.44 -11.35 -0.42
C ASP A 221 8.28 -10.15 -1.33
N ILE A 222 7.55 -9.11 -0.88
CA ILE A 222 7.39 -7.87 -1.67
C ILE A 222 8.75 -7.23 -1.96
N LEU A 223 9.62 -7.09 -0.94
CA LEU A 223 10.93 -6.49 -1.11
C LEU A 223 11.87 -7.35 -1.95
N ARG A 224 11.81 -8.67 -1.83
CA ARG A 224 12.56 -9.62 -2.66
C ARG A 224 12.17 -9.50 -4.13
N LEU A 225 10.87 -9.45 -4.44
CA LEU A 225 10.36 -9.29 -5.80
C LEU A 225 10.67 -7.89 -6.35
N GLU A 226 10.60 -6.86 -5.50
CA GLU A 226 11.00 -5.49 -5.85
C GLU A 226 12.48 -5.45 -6.24
N ALA A 227 13.36 -5.96 -5.40
CA ALA A 227 14.81 -5.98 -5.66
C ALA A 227 15.18 -6.77 -6.92
N ALA A 228 14.46 -7.85 -7.20
CA ALA A 228 14.65 -8.67 -8.41
C ALA A 228 14.03 -8.06 -9.70
N GLY A 229 13.36 -6.90 -9.62
CA GLY A 229 12.65 -6.30 -10.76
C GLY A 229 11.43 -7.08 -11.23
N ARG A 230 10.92 -8.00 -10.41
CA ARG A 230 9.83 -8.92 -10.79
C ARG A 230 8.42 -8.34 -10.55
N LEU A 231 8.34 -7.14 -10.03
CA LEU A 231 7.09 -6.36 -9.96
C LEU A 231 6.86 -5.55 -11.24
N ALA A 232 7.84 -5.51 -12.16
CA ALA A 232 7.67 -4.96 -13.50
C ALA A 232 6.86 -5.93 -14.37
N GLY A 233 6.01 -5.40 -15.23
CA GLY A 233 5.19 -6.16 -16.17
C GLY A 233 3.72 -5.81 -16.04
N GLU A 234 2.89 -6.73 -15.53
CA GLU A 234 1.45 -6.46 -15.41
C GLU A 234 1.17 -5.44 -14.30
N PRO A 235 0.47 -4.32 -14.61
CA PRO A 235 0.19 -3.25 -13.63
C PRO A 235 -0.71 -3.67 -12.47
N VAL A 236 -1.34 -4.85 -12.55
CA VAL A 236 -2.20 -5.42 -11.50
C VAL A 236 -1.83 -6.88 -11.29
N ALA A 237 -1.30 -7.20 -10.13
CA ALA A 237 -0.76 -8.51 -9.80
C ALA A 237 -1.29 -9.06 -8.46
N ASP A 238 -1.20 -10.37 -8.29
CA ASP A 238 -1.40 -11.05 -7.00
C ASP A 238 -0.07 -11.66 -6.56
N LEU A 239 0.35 -11.36 -5.33
CA LEU A 239 1.62 -11.83 -4.79
C LEU A 239 1.75 -13.37 -4.82
N ARG A 240 0.65 -14.08 -4.62
CA ARG A 240 0.59 -15.54 -4.63
C ARG A 240 0.91 -16.13 -6.01
N GLU A 241 0.53 -15.43 -7.08
CA GLU A 241 0.79 -15.84 -8.46
C GLU A 241 2.24 -15.56 -8.85
N LEU A 242 2.78 -14.43 -8.40
CA LEU A 242 4.19 -14.08 -8.62
C LEU A 242 5.15 -15.03 -7.90
N ASP A 243 4.82 -15.49 -6.69
CA ASP A 243 5.60 -16.47 -5.96
C ASP A 243 5.53 -17.88 -6.57
N ALA A 244 4.35 -18.31 -7.03
CA ALA A 244 4.16 -19.61 -7.66
C ALA A 244 5.01 -19.80 -8.94
N GLY A 245 5.26 -18.73 -9.68
CA GLY A 245 6.09 -18.72 -10.89
C GLY A 245 7.61 -18.85 -10.61
N THR A 246 8.06 -18.85 -9.35
CA THR A 246 9.50 -18.89 -9.01
C THR A 246 10.06 -20.28 -8.75
N GLY A 247 9.20 -21.29 -8.56
CA GLY A 247 9.68 -22.66 -8.24
C GLY A 247 10.47 -22.78 -6.93
N ILE A 248 10.58 -21.71 -6.15
CA ILE A 248 11.29 -21.68 -4.88
C ILE A 248 10.24 -21.79 -3.75
N ARG A 249 9.83 -23.02 -3.48
CA ARG A 249 9.34 -23.39 -2.15
C ARG A 249 10.56 -23.80 -1.35
N ALA A 250 10.90 -23.03 -0.34
CA ALA A 250 11.82 -23.47 0.70
C ALA A 250 11.11 -24.42 1.65
#